data_5fd0f1ca6005dc5064e010ba7ae6c60a
#
_entry.id   5fd0f1ca6005dc5064e010ba7ae6c60a
#
_cell.length_a   1.000
_cell.length_b   1.000
_cell.length_c   1.000
_cell.angle_alpha   90.00
_cell.angle_beta   90.00
_cell.angle_gamma   90.00
#
_symmetry.space_group_name_H-M   'P 1'
#
loop_
_entity.id
_entity.type
_entity.pdbx_description
1 polymer ?
#
loop_
_entity_poly.entity_id
_entity_poly.type
_entity_poly.pdbx_seq_one_letter_code
_entity_poly.pdbx_strand_id
1 'polypeptide(L)'
;MLESTLKSVVPPLVEDGRTLMLVDEFEAITEPGRAADLLNGLVTLTVDRGALGVYVTHLADDLSPLPEAARIDGIFAEGLTNDLALRVDYQPRFNTIGKSTPEFIVSRLVANATDRGVRAGFEHLAGAVGEEAVQRTLSDAEWAGTDD
;
A
#
# COMPACT_ATOMS: atom_id res chain seq x y z
N MET A 1 16.20 15.26 -9.48
CA MET A 1 14.80 14.83 -9.72
C MET A 1 13.83 15.42 -8.70
N LEU A 2 14.08 15.30 -7.40
CA LEU A 2 13.23 15.91 -6.37
C LEU A 2 13.08 17.41 -6.52
N GLU A 3 14.18 18.13 -6.66
CA GLU A 3 14.17 19.59 -6.82
C GLU A 3 13.36 20.02 -8.03
N SER A 4 13.55 19.38 -9.17
CA SER A 4 12.80 19.70 -10.42
C SER A 4 11.31 19.38 -10.27
N THR A 5 10.97 18.31 -9.58
CA THR A 5 9.58 17.95 -9.30
C THR A 5 8.92 19.01 -8.42
N LEU A 6 9.54 19.39 -7.31
CA LEU A 6 9.00 20.41 -6.41
C LEU A 6 8.87 21.79 -7.10
N LYS A 7 9.83 22.15 -7.94
CA LYS A 7 9.77 23.38 -8.74
C LYS A 7 8.61 23.36 -9.77
N SER A 8 8.17 22.18 -10.17
CA SER A 8 7.05 22.03 -11.11
C SER A 8 5.69 22.02 -10.41
N VAL A 9 5.59 21.41 -9.22
CA VAL A 9 4.29 21.17 -8.57
C VAL A 9 3.90 22.29 -7.59
N VAL A 10 4.84 22.89 -6.90
CA VAL A 10 4.52 23.91 -5.87
C VAL A 10 4.00 25.22 -6.46
N PRO A 11 4.62 25.84 -7.49
CA PRO A 11 4.14 27.11 -8.01
C PRO A 11 2.66 27.08 -8.44
N PRO A 12 2.16 26.09 -9.19
CA PRO A 12 0.75 26.06 -9.56
C PRO A 12 -0.21 25.94 -8.36
N LEU A 13 0.23 25.35 -7.25
CA LEU A 13 -0.59 25.24 -6.04
C LEU A 13 -0.75 26.56 -5.30
N VAL A 14 0.27 27.43 -5.35
CA VAL A 14 0.28 28.71 -4.62
C VAL A 14 -0.15 29.90 -5.45
N GLU A 15 -0.20 29.76 -6.78
CA GLU A 15 -0.71 30.78 -7.68
C GLU A 15 -2.24 30.83 -7.65
N ASP A 16 -2.80 32.00 -7.90
CA ASP A 16 -4.24 32.17 -8.01
C ASP A 16 -4.78 31.47 -9.26
N GLY A 17 -5.66 30.49 -9.07
CA GLY A 17 -6.25 29.76 -10.17
C GLY A 17 -6.82 28.41 -9.75
N ARG A 18 -7.45 27.74 -10.70
CA ARG A 18 -7.96 26.39 -10.53
C ARG A 18 -6.87 25.41 -10.90
N THR A 19 -6.38 24.65 -9.95
CA THR A 19 -5.33 23.66 -10.16
C THR A 19 -5.84 22.26 -9.83
N LEU A 20 -5.56 21.32 -10.72
CA LEU A 20 -5.70 19.89 -10.48
C LEU A 20 -4.29 19.29 -10.41
N MET A 21 -3.95 18.72 -9.28
CA MET A 21 -2.65 18.08 -9.05
C MET A 21 -2.80 16.57 -9.19
N LEU A 22 -2.00 15.97 -10.07
CA LEU A 22 -1.92 14.53 -10.25
C LEU A 22 -0.49 14.09 -9.93
N VAL A 23 -0.32 13.31 -8.88
CA VAL A 23 1.00 12.84 -8.42
C VAL A 23 0.98 11.33 -8.27
N ASP A 24 1.89 10.67 -8.94
CA ASP A 24 2.07 9.23 -8.89
C ASP A 24 3.51 8.87 -8.49
N GLU A 25 3.64 7.88 -7.62
CA GLU A 25 4.93 7.34 -7.19
C GLU A 25 5.93 8.39 -6.69
N PHE A 26 5.48 9.37 -5.92
CA PHE A 26 6.35 10.42 -5.36
C PHE A 26 7.49 9.83 -4.51
N GLU A 27 7.25 8.71 -3.85
CA GLU A 27 8.23 7.99 -3.05
C GLU A 27 9.44 7.46 -3.84
N ALA A 28 9.32 7.35 -5.17
CA ALA A 28 10.42 6.91 -6.02
C ALA A 28 11.54 7.95 -6.21
N ILE A 29 11.30 9.22 -5.86
CA ILE A 29 12.23 10.31 -6.12
C ILE A 29 13.05 10.77 -4.92
N THR A 30 12.80 10.18 -3.74
CA THR A 30 13.54 10.50 -2.52
C THR A 30 13.52 9.32 -1.54
N GLU A 31 14.18 9.46 -0.40
CA GLU A 31 14.19 8.44 0.65
C GLU A 31 12.78 8.21 1.22
N PRO A 32 12.37 6.95 1.48
CA PRO A 32 10.99 6.63 1.88
C PRO A 32 10.46 7.43 3.08
N GLY A 33 11.25 7.59 4.14
CA GLY A 33 10.83 8.36 5.31
C GLY A 33 10.63 9.85 5.01
N ARG A 34 11.48 10.42 4.18
CA ARG A 34 11.36 11.82 3.75
C ARG A 34 10.29 12.01 2.70
N ALA A 35 10.04 10.98 1.89
CA ALA A 35 8.95 11.00 0.91
C ALA A 35 7.58 11.16 1.59
N ALA A 36 7.34 10.44 2.67
CA ALA A 36 6.10 10.56 3.43
C ALA A 36 5.89 11.98 3.99
N ASP A 37 6.93 12.57 4.58
CA ASP A 37 6.89 13.93 5.11
C ASP A 37 6.57 14.97 4.02
N LEU A 38 7.25 14.88 2.88
CA LEU A 38 7.05 15.80 1.75
C LEU A 38 5.68 15.60 1.11
N LEU A 39 5.25 14.35 0.94
CA LEU A 39 3.95 14.05 0.36
C LEU A 39 2.82 14.58 1.26
N ASN A 40 2.94 14.39 2.57
CA ASN A 40 2.00 14.94 3.54
C ASN A 40 1.95 16.47 3.46
N GLY A 41 3.09 17.12 3.32
CA GLY A 41 3.18 18.56 3.10
C GLY A 41 2.50 19.02 1.80
N LEU A 42 2.68 18.30 0.70
CA LEU A 42 2.02 18.59 -0.57
C LEU A 42 0.50 18.43 -0.50
N VAL A 43 0.02 17.36 0.13
CA VAL A 43 -1.42 17.12 0.34
C VAL A 43 -2.04 18.24 1.18
N THR A 44 -1.39 18.61 2.26
CA THR A 44 -1.82 19.70 3.14
C THR A 44 -1.86 21.04 2.38
N LEU A 45 -0.83 21.34 1.60
CA LEU A 45 -0.77 22.55 0.77
C LEU A 45 -1.89 22.58 -0.28
N THR A 46 -2.19 21.43 -0.88
CA THR A 46 -3.30 21.29 -1.84
C THR A 46 -4.63 21.68 -1.21
N VAL A 47 -4.89 21.16 -0.01
CA VAL A 47 -6.12 21.48 0.76
C VAL A 47 -6.15 22.96 1.14
N ASP A 48 -5.07 23.49 1.70
CA ASP A 48 -4.98 24.89 2.17
C ASP A 48 -5.18 25.90 1.05
N ARG A 49 -4.82 25.55 -0.17
CA ARG A 49 -4.97 26.39 -1.35
C ARG A 49 -6.28 26.17 -2.10
N GLY A 50 -7.12 25.25 -1.64
CA GLY A 50 -8.39 24.95 -2.30
C GLY A 50 -8.23 24.30 -3.67
N ALA A 51 -7.09 23.71 -3.96
CA ALA A 51 -6.84 22.95 -5.18
C ALA A 51 -7.42 21.52 -5.05
N LEU A 52 -7.57 20.85 -6.19
CA LEU A 52 -7.91 19.45 -6.24
C LEU A 52 -6.65 18.63 -6.45
N GLY A 53 -6.53 17.52 -5.78
CA GLY A 53 -5.38 16.63 -5.92
C GLY A 53 -5.76 15.16 -5.90
N VAL A 54 -5.07 14.37 -6.72
CA VAL A 54 -5.09 12.92 -6.67
C VAL A 54 -3.64 12.46 -6.49
N TYR A 55 -3.39 11.76 -5.40
CA TYR A 55 -2.07 11.28 -5.01
C TYR A 55 -2.10 9.76 -4.97
N VAL A 56 -1.34 9.12 -5.85
CA VAL A 56 -1.20 7.67 -5.88
C VAL A 56 0.10 7.29 -5.19
N THR A 57 0.02 6.53 -4.11
CA THR A 57 1.18 6.24 -3.28
C THR A 57 1.02 4.92 -2.52
N HIS A 58 2.15 4.30 -2.18
CA HIS A 58 2.23 3.19 -1.23
C HIS A 58 2.39 3.66 0.23
N LEU A 59 2.54 4.97 0.46
CA LEU A 59 2.80 5.56 1.78
C LEU A 59 1.54 6.12 2.46
N ALA A 60 0.36 5.72 2.03
CA ALA A 60 -0.89 6.26 2.56
C ALA A 60 -1.05 6.09 4.08
N ASP A 61 -0.49 5.00 4.64
CA ASP A 61 -0.52 4.74 6.08
C ASP A 61 0.35 5.72 6.89
N ASP A 62 1.35 6.31 6.26
CA ASP A 62 2.27 7.26 6.87
C ASP A 62 1.80 8.72 6.74
N LEU A 63 0.67 8.95 6.07
CA LEU A 63 0.10 10.28 5.90
C LEU A 63 -0.87 10.61 7.04
N SER A 64 -0.86 11.87 7.45
CA SER A 64 -1.81 12.36 8.45
C SER A 64 -3.23 12.42 7.87
N PRO A 65 -4.25 11.91 8.56
CA PRO A 65 -5.62 12.02 8.10
C PRO A 65 -6.07 13.48 8.01
N LEU A 66 -6.77 13.80 6.92
CA LEU A 66 -7.37 15.12 6.71
C LEU A 66 -8.86 14.96 6.41
N PRO A 67 -9.74 15.79 7.02
CA PRO A 67 -11.19 15.71 6.76
C PRO A 67 -11.56 15.91 5.28
N GLU A 68 -10.78 16.71 4.56
CA GLU A 68 -10.99 17.06 3.17
C GLU A 68 -10.41 16.03 2.18
N ALA A 69 -9.69 15.03 2.67
CA ALA A 69 -9.06 14.01 1.85
C ALA A 69 -9.71 12.65 2.07
N ALA A 70 -10.13 12.01 0.98
CA ALA A 70 -10.61 10.64 1.01
C ALA A 70 -9.50 9.68 0.58
N ARG A 71 -9.36 8.58 1.30
CA ARG A 71 -8.49 7.48 0.91
C ARG A 71 -9.28 6.47 0.10
N ILE A 72 -8.69 6.02 -1.00
CA ILE A 72 -9.26 4.99 -1.87
C ILE A 72 -8.21 3.91 -2.07
N ASP A 73 -8.48 2.71 -1.60
CA ASP A 73 -7.62 1.56 -1.86
C ASP A 73 -8.03 0.89 -3.17
N GLY A 74 -7.08 0.72 -4.09
CA GLY A 74 -7.34 0.21 -5.43
C GLY A 74 -7.50 -1.31 -5.45
N ILE A 75 -6.46 -2.02 -5.10
CA ILE A 75 -6.43 -3.48 -5.06
C ILE A 75 -6.38 -3.93 -3.60
N PHE A 76 -7.30 -4.80 -3.23
CA PHE A 76 -7.41 -5.30 -1.86
C PHE A 76 -7.19 -6.81 -1.83
N ALA A 77 -6.12 -7.25 -1.18
CA ALA A 77 -5.88 -8.66 -0.96
C ALA A 77 -6.74 -9.15 0.21
N GLU A 78 -7.68 -10.02 -0.07
CA GLU A 78 -8.62 -10.57 0.92
C GLU A 78 -8.06 -11.78 1.67
N GLY A 79 -7.14 -12.51 1.07
CA GLY A 79 -6.56 -13.72 1.62
C GLY A 79 -6.05 -14.65 0.55
N LEU A 80 -6.03 -15.94 0.85
CA LEU A 80 -5.66 -17.01 -0.07
C LEU A 80 -6.87 -17.89 -0.37
N THR A 81 -6.89 -18.43 -1.60
CA THR A 81 -7.81 -19.51 -1.98
C THR A 81 -7.30 -20.85 -1.44
N ASN A 82 -8.10 -21.92 -1.60
CA ASN A 82 -7.69 -23.29 -1.26
C ASN A 82 -6.43 -23.72 -2.02
N ASP A 83 -6.27 -23.24 -3.26
CA ASP A 83 -5.10 -23.49 -4.11
C ASP A 83 -3.92 -22.57 -3.75
N LEU A 84 -4.03 -21.80 -2.67
CA LEU A 84 -3.03 -20.82 -2.23
C LEU A 84 -2.76 -19.69 -3.24
N ALA A 85 -3.71 -19.41 -4.11
CA ALA A 85 -3.69 -18.22 -4.95
C ALA A 85 -4.22 -17.00 -4.17
N LEU A 86 -3.72 -15.81 -4.50
CA LEU A 86 -4.22 -14.58 -3.88
C LEU A 86 -5.67 -14.32 -4.28
N ARG A 87 -6.51 -14.12 -3.27
CA ARG A 87 -7.85 -13.57 -3.46
C ARG A 87 -7.74 -12.06 -3.46
N VAL A 88 -8.05 -11.44 -4.57
CA VAL A 88 -7.91 -10.00 -4.76
C VAL A 88 -9.27 -9.41 -5.14
N ASP A 89 -9.66 -8.37 -4.42
CA ASP A 89 -10.78 -7.52 -4.81
C ASP A 89 -10.22 -6.34 -5.60
N TYR A 90 -10.66 -6.22 -6.85
CA TYR A 90 -10.27 -5.14 -7.76
C TYR A 90 -11.18 -3.92 -7.67
N GLN A 91 -12.14 -3.92 -6.75
CA GLN A 91 -13.03 -2.78 -6.54
C GLN A 91 -12.37 -1.75 -5.63
N PRO A 92 -12.40 -0.44 -5.99
CA PRO A 92 -11.94 0.62 -5.11
C PRO A 92 -12.73 0.64 -3.80
N ARG A 93 -12.03 0.79 -2.69
CA ARG A 93 -12.63 0.88 -1.35
C ARG A 93 -12.28 2.21 -0.71
N PHE A 94 -13.29 2.95 -0.28
CA PHE A 94 -13.11 4.24 0.37
C PHE A 94 -12.81 4.08 1.86
N ASN A 95 -11.85 4.87 2.35
CA ASN A 95 -11.50 4.97 3.77
C ASN A 95 -11.18 3.63 4.44
N THR A 96 -10.62 2.70 3.68
CA THR A 96 -10.15 1.41 4.19
C THR A 96 -8.64 1.40 4.25
N ILE A 97 -8.10 0.56 5.14
CA ILE A 97 -6.67 0.25 5.16
C ILE A 97 -6.49 -1.05 4.38
N GLY A 98 -5.76 -0.99 3.27
CA GLY A 98 -5.43 -2.17 2.48
C GLY A 98 -4.63 -3.18 3.31
N LYS A 99 -4.89 -4.47 3.14
CA LYS A 99 -4.09 -5.51 3.78
C LYS A 99 -2.76 -5.67 3.05
N SER A 100 -1.73 -5.93 3.83
CA SER A 100 -0.41 -6.21 3.30
C SER A 100 -0.42 -7.50 2.48
N THR A 101 0.11 -7.46 1.27
CA THR A 101 0.26 -8.64 0.42
C THR A 101 1.49 -9.50 0.72
N PRO A 102 2.59 -8.98 1.30
CA PRO A 102 3.76 -9.78 1.61
C PRO A 102 3.47 -11.01 2.48
N GLU A 103 2.61 -10.90 3.48
CA GLU A 103 2.26 -12.05 4.34
C GLU A 103 1.61 -13.18 3.53
N PHE A 104 0.70 -12.86 2.62
CA PHE A 104 0.04 -13.85 1.77
C PHE A 104 1.01 -14.54 0.81
N ILE A 105 1.94 -13.78 0.23
CA ILE A 105 2.95 -14.31 -0.66
C ILE A 105 3.90 -15.25 0.08
N VAL A 106 4.40 -14.85 1.23
CA VAL A 106 5.30 -15.67 2.05
C VAL A 106 4.57 -16.93 2.53
N SER A 107 3.32 -16.82 2.97
CA SER A 107 2.49 -17.97 3.37
C SER A 107 2.39 -19.00 2.25
N ARG A 108 2.12 -18.54 1.03
CA ARG A 108 2.05 -19.42 -0.15
C ARG A 108 3.37 -20.08 -0.46
N LEU A 109 4.48 -19.36 -0.35
CA LEU A 109 5.81 -19.90 -0.59
C LEU A 109 6.19 -20.98 0.42
N VAL A 110 5.90 -20.76 1.70
CA VAL A 110 6.09 -21.76 2.75
C VAL A 110 5.28 -23.02 2.47
N ALA A 111 3.99 -22.86 2.17
CA ALA A 111 3.08 -23.99 1.95
C ALA A 111 3.43 -24.82 0.72
N ASN A 112 3.90 -24.19 -0.35
CA ASN A 112 4.23 -24.85 -1.62
C ASN A 112 5.67 -25.37 -1.70
N ALA A 113 6.54 -25.05 -0.75
CA ALA A 113 7.93 -25.48 -0.79
C ALA A 113 8.05 -26.99 -0.56
N THR A 114 8.67 -27.68 -1.49
CA THR A 114 8.92 -29.13 -1.44
C THR A 114 10.31 -29.47 -0.91
N ASP A 115 11.29 -28.59 -1.13
CA ASP A 115 12.63 -28.73 -0.60
C ASP A 115 12.70 -28.19 0.85
N ARG A 116 13.28 -29.01 1.75
CA ARG A 116 13.35 -28.66 3.16
C ARG A 116 14.20 -27.41 3.42
N GLY A 117 15.32 -27.26 2.72
CA GLY A 117 16.22 -26.11 2.88
C GLY A 117 15.58 -24.82 2.37
N VAL A 118 14.92 -24.87 1.23
CA VAL A 118 14.18 -23.75 0.66
C VAL A 118 13.02 -23.35 1.55
N ARG A 119 12.28 -24.32 2.08
CA ARG A 119 11.18 -24.08 3.02
C ARG A 119 11.68 -23.37 4.28
N ALA A 120 12.80 -23.81 4.86
CA ALA A 120 13.39 -23.14 6.00
C ALA A 120 13.75 -21.69 5.74
N GLY A 121 14.21 -21.38 4.52
CA GLY A 121 14.45 -20.01 4.07
C GLY A 121 13.17 -19.16 4.03
N PHE A 122 12.09 -19.70 3.51
CA PHE A 122 10.78 -18.99 3.49
C PHE A 122 10.21 -18.84 4.90
N GLU A 123 10.36 -19.81 5.77
CA GLU A 123 9.97 -19.73 7.19
C GLU A 123 10.76 -18.62 7.92
N HIS A 124 12.03 -18.45 7.59
CA HIS A 124 12.83 -17.33 8.10
C HIS A 124 12.24 -15.97 7.66
N LEU A 125 11.82 -15.84 6.40
CA LEU A 125 11.14 -14.64 5.89
C LEU A 125 9.77 -14.44 6.55
N ALA A 126 9.07 -15.52 6.88
CA ALA A 126 7.82 -15.45 7.62
C ALA A 126 8.01 -14.76 8.98
N GLY A 127 9.11 -15.03 9.68
CA GLY A 127 9.47 -14.33 10.91
C GLY A 127 9.67 -12.84 10.72
N ALA A 128 10.19 -12.40 9.57
CA ALA A 128 10.42 -10.99 9.24
C ALA A 128 9.12 -10.22 8.94
N VAL A 129 8.11 -10.87 8.34
CA VAL A 129 6.81 -10.23 8.02
C VAL A 129 5.75 -10.47 9.09
N GLY A 130 6.07 -11.22 10.14
CA GLY A 130 5.18 -11.58 11.24
C GLY A 130 4.69 -13.02 11.14
N GLU A 131 5.32 -13.90 11.90
CA GLU A 131 5.03 -15.35 11.90
C GLU A 131 3.56 -15.66 12.22
N GLU A 132 2.99 -14.94 13.19
CA GLU A 132 1.57 -15.10 13.55
C GLU A 132 0.63 -14.75 12.39
N ALA A 133 0.94 -13.71 11.62
CA ALA A 133 0.16 -13.29 10.45
C ALA A 133 0.20 -14.37 9.35
N VAL A 134 1.37 -14.96 9.12
CA VAL A 134 1.55 -16.06 8.16
C VAL A 134 0.76 -17.29 8.57
N GLN A 135 0.87 -17.70 9.85
CA GLN A 135 0.15 -18.87 10.37
C GLN A 135 -1.37 -18.67 10.33
N ARG A 136 -1.85 -17.51 10.70
CA ARG A 136 -3.27 -17.16 10.62
C ARG A 136 -3.78 -17.25 9.18
N THR A 137 -3.03 -16.71 8.22
CA THR A 137 -3.38 -16.75 6.80
C THR A 137 -3.50 -18.17 6.28
N LEU A 138 -2.57 -19.06 6.67
CA LEU A 138 -2.62 -20.47 6.29
C LEU A 138 -3.83 -21.20 6.91
N SER A 139 -4.10 -20.95 8.19
CA SER A 139 -5.25 -21.53 8.88
C SER A 139 -6.57 -21.09 8.26
N ASP A 140 -6.68 -19.81 7.90
CA ASP A 140 -7.88 -19.28 7.24
C ASP A 140 -8.08 -19.91 5.86
N ALA A 141 -7.00 -20.13 5.10
CA ALA A 141 -7.05 -20.78 3.81
C ALA A 141 -7.49 -22.26 3.90
N GLU A 142 -6.96 -23.00 4.88
CA GLU A 142 -7.35 -24.39 5.15
C GLU A 142 -8.83 -24.49 5.55
N TRP A 143 -9.28 -23.55 6.39
CA TRP A 143 -10.67 -23.52 6.84
C TRP A 143 -11.65 -23.22 5.71
N ALA A 144 -11.33 -22.28 4.83
CA ALA A 144 -12.14 -21.98 3.64
C ALA A 144 -12.26 -23.18 2.68
N GLY A 145 -11.30 -24.14 2.73
CA GLY A 145 -11.32 -25.38 1.94
C GLY A 145 -12.24 -26.45 2.47
N THR A 146 -12.70 -26.35 3.72
CA THR A 146 -13.56 -27.38 4.34
C THR A 146 -15.05 -27.08 4.23
N ASP A 147 -15.45 -25.89 3.77
CA ASP A 147 -16.85 -25.49 3.60
C ASP A 147 -17.42 -25.75 2.19
N ASP A 148 -16.64 -26.36 1.32
CA ASP A 148 -17.07 -26.89 0.02
C ASP A 148 -17.29 -28.43 0.15
#